data_2e8a9ebcd5708fff259affab964b8068
#
_entry.id   2e8a9ebcd5708fff259affab964b8068
#
_cell.length_a   1.000
_cell.length_b   1.000
_cell.length_c   1.000
_cell.angle_alpha   90.00
_cell.angle_beta   90.00
_cell.angle_gamma   90.00
#
_symmetry.space_group_name_H-M   'P 1'
#
loop_
_entity.id
_entity.type
_entity.pdbx_description
1 polymer ?
#
loop_
_entity_poly.entity_id
_entity_poly.type
_entity_poly.pdbx_seq_one_letter_code
_entity_poly.pdbx_strand_id
1 'polypeptide(L)'
;MEDKILVTIAGKEIKESDLQNMIMKYPADKRAYFETVEAKKQLLEQMVSFELINMLGKELNIQDTEEYKENVRQAENDILTQLTLNKLLLEVTVTDEDALNYYNNNKGEFTQQPTVSAKHILVDSKELCD
;
A
#
# COMPACT_ATOMS: atom_id res chain seq x y z
N MET A 1 7.66 -28.92 -3.02
CA MET A 1 8.95 -28.39 -3.50
C MET A 1 9.67 -27.82 -2.30
N GLU A 2 10.92 -28.19 -2.06
CA GLU A 2 11.72 -27.54 -1.02
C GLU A 2 11.94 -26.08 -1.41
N ASP A 3 11.75 -25.18 -0.44
CA ASP A 3 11.93 -23.75 -0.61
C ASP A 3 13.42 -23.43 -0.69
N LYS A 4 13.89 -22.95 -1.83
CA LYS A 4 15.31 -22.77 -2.13
C LYS A 4 15.92 -21.69 -1.25
N ILE A 5 16.99 -22.01 -0.55
CA ILE A 5 17.81 -21.06 0.20
C ILE A 5 18.58 -20.18 -0.80
N LEU A 6 18.43 -18.88 -0.72
CA LEU A 6 19.13 -17.90 -1.56
C LEU A 6 20.39 -17.38 -0.87
N VAL A 7 20.31 -17.09 0.44
CA VAL A 7 21.42 -16.57 1.25
C VAL A 7 21.29 -17.08 2.68
N THR A 8 22.44 -17.31 3.34
CA THR A 8 22.50 -17.57 4.78
C THR A 8 23.36 -16.51 5.46
N ILE A 9 22.83 -15.88 6.51
CA ILE A 9 23.48 -14.82 7.28
C ILE A 9 23.47 -15.21 8.75
N ALA A 10 24.64 -15.50 9.31
CA ALA A 10 24.80 -15.87 10.71
C ALA A 10 23.78 -16.94 11.20
N GLY A 11 23.52 -17.94 10.35
CA GLY A 11 22.59 -19.03 10.64
C GLY A 11 21.11 -18.75 10.29
N LYS A 12 20.74 -17.54 9.91
CA LYS A 12 19.43 -17.22 9.37
C LYS A 12 19.43 -17.38 7.85
N GLU A 13 18.44 -18.10 7.34
CA GLU A 13 18.26 -18.33 5.91
C GLU A 13 17.27 -17.34 5.32
N ILE A 14 17.60 -16.77 4.16
CA ILE A 14 16.66 -16.06 3.29
C ILE A 14 16.34 -17.00 2.13
N LYS A 15 15.05 -17.31 1.98
CA LYS A 15 14.55 -18.25 0.99
C LYS A 15 13.89 -17.56 -0.19
N GLU A 16 13.64 -18.31 -1.24
CA GLU A 16 12.96 -17.79 -2.42
C GLU A 16 11.52 -17.31 -2.08
N SER A 17 10.84 -18.01 -1.16
CA SER A 17 9.53 -17.57 -0.66
C SER A 17 9.59 -16.21 0.05
N ASP A 18 10.66 -15.92 0.79
CA ASP A 18 10.83 -14.63 1.47
C ASP A 18 10.97 -13.49 0.46
N LEU A 19 11.76 -13.72 -0.61
CA LEU A 19 11.91 -12.77 -1.70
C LEU A 19 10.57 -12.51 -2.42
N GLN A 20 9.82 -13.59 -2.71
CA GLN A 20 8.49 -13.46 -3.33
C GLN A 20 7.50 -12.71 -2.42
N ASN A 21 7.47 -13.03 -1.13
CA ASN A 21 6.64 -12.33 -0.16
C ASN A 21 6.99 -10.84 -0.07
N MET A 22 8.28 -10.48 -0.20
CA MET A 22 8.71 -9.09 -0.23
C MET A 22 8.21 -8.39 -1.51
N ILE A 23 8.31 -9.04 -2.68
CA ILE A 23 7.79 -8.50 -3.96
C ILE A 23 6.28 -8.27 -3.85
N MET A 24 5.54 -9.19 -3.22
CA MET A 24 4.08 -9.06 -3.07
C MET A 24 3.63 -7.87 -2.20
N LYS A 25 4.52 -7.31 -1.37
CA LYS A 25 4.25 -6.08 -0.61
C LYS A 25 4.27 -4.82 -1.48
N TYR A 26 4.89 -4.86 -2.65
CA TYR A 26 4.86 -3.75 -3.59
C TYR A 26 3.50 -3.65 -4.31
N PRO A 27 3.07 -2.43 -4.70
CA PRO A 27 1.90 -2.23 -5.53
C PRO A 27 1.96 -3.06 -6.83
N ALA A 28 0.81 -3.50 -7.33
CA ALA A 28 0.73 -4.43 -8.46
C ALA A 28 1.44 -3.92 -9.73
N ASP A 29 1.35 -2.62 -9.99
CA ASP A 29 2.00 -1.93 -11.11
C ASP A 29 3.55 -1.94 -11.04
N LYS A 30 4.11 -2.06 -9.83
CA LYS A 30 5.56 -2.09 -9.60
C LYS A 30 6.15 -3.50 -9.55
N ARG A 31 5.32 -4.55 -9.43
CA ARG A 31 5.81 -5.94 -9.33
C ARG A 31 6.50 -6.43 -10.59
N ALA A 32 6.08 -5.94 -11.77
CA ALA A 32 6.69 -6.28 -13.05
C ALA A 32 8.18 -5.91 -13.12
N TYR A 33 8.62 -4.87 -12.37
CA TYR A 33 10.04 -4.53 -12.29
C TYR A 33 10.91 -5.69 -11.75
N PHE A 34 10.36 -6.51 -10.84
CA PHE A 34 11.07 -7.62 -10.21
C PHE A 34 11.03 -8.93 -11.04
N GLU A 35 10.59 -8.89 -12.29
CA GLU A 35 10.68 -10.07 -13.18
C GLU A 35 12.12 -10.31 -13.64
N THR A 36 12.95 -9.29 -13.67
CA THR A 36 14.36 -9.40 -14.07
C THR A 36 15.24 -9.98 -12.96
N VAL A 37 16.28 -10.69 -13.34
CA VAL A 37 17.25 -11.30 -12.41
C VAL A 37 17.99 -10.19 -11.62
N GLU A 38 18.34 -9.12 -12.29
CA GLU A 38 19.04 -7.96 -11.71
C GLU A 38 18.22 -7.30 -10.60
N ALA A 39 16.94 -7.05 -10.85
CA ALA A 39 16.04 -6.44 -9.86
C ALA A 39 15.83 -7.36 -8.66
N LYS A 40 15.66 -8.67 -8.87
CA LYS A 40 15.58 -9.66 -7.79
C LYS A 40 16.87 -9.69 -6.96
N LYS A 41 18.03 -9.62 -7.62
CA LYS A 41 19.33 -9.59 -6.92
C LYS A 41 19.46 -8.33 -6.07
N GLN A 42 19.12 -7.16 -6.60
CA GLN A 42 19.14 -5.91 -5.83
C GLN A 42 18.21 -5.97 -4.62
N LEU A 43 17.00 -6.52 -4.77
CA LEU A 43 16.08 -6.69 -3.66
C LEU A 43 16.63 -7.65 -2.60
N LEU A 44 17.26 -8.75 -3.03
CA LEU A 44 17.92 -9.70 -2.13
C LEU A 44 19.07 -9.04 -1.37
N GLU A 45 19.91 -8.25 -2.02
CA GLU A 45 21.00 -7.47 -1.39
C GLU A 45 20.45 -6.49 -0.35
N GLN A 46 19.31 -5.86 -0.64
CA GLN A 46 18.63 -4.99 0.32
C GLN A 46 18.10 -5.78 1.53
N MET A 47 17.52 -6.97 1.31
CA MET A 47 17.05 -7.85 2.40
C MET A 47 18.21 -8.28 3.29
N VAL A 48 19.37 -8.63 2.70
CA VAL A 48 20.61 -8.95 3.42
C VAL A 48 21.06 -7.77 4.27
N SER A 49 21.08 -6.57 3.70
CA SER A 49 21.49 -5.35 4.42
C SER A 49 20.58 -5.06 5.61
N PHE A 50 19.27 -5.20 5.45
CA PHE A 50 18.32 -5.02 6.55
C PHE A 50 18.51 -6.06 7.65
N GLU A 51 18.78 -7.31 7.29
CA GLU A 51 19.05 -8.35 8.30
C GLU A 51 20.32 -8.04 9.09
N LEU A 52 21.40 -7.62 8.44
CA LEU A 52 22.64 -7.23 9.11
C LEU A 52 22.43 -6.04 10.06
N ILE A 53 21.66 -5.03 9.64
CA ILE A 53 21.30 -3.88 10.49
C ILE A 53 20.46 -4.33 11.69
N ASN A 54 19.51 -5.26 11.47
CA ASN A 54 18.68 -5.80 12.56
C ASN A 54 19.53 -6.58 13.57
N MET A 55 20.49 -7.37 13.11
CA MET A 55 21.44 -8.08 13.98
C MET A 55 22.28 -7.10 14.80
N LEU A 56 22.82 -6.05 14.17
CA LEU A 56 23.56 -4.99 14.85
C LEU A 56 22.68 -4.29 15.91
N GLY A 57 21.42 -4.02 15.58
CA GLY A 57 20.47 -3.43 16.53
C GLY A 57 20.29 -4.30 17.78
N LYS A 58 20.23 -5.62 17.62
CA LYS A 58 20.17 -6.56 18.75
C LYS A 58 21.46 -6.58 19.57
N GLU A 59 22.63 -6.56 18.93
CA GLU A 59 23.92 -6.48 19.61
C GLU A 59 24.06 -5.18 20.44
N LEU A 60 23.52 -4.08 19.91
CA LEU A 60 23.49 -2.80 20.60
C LEU A 60 22.36 -2.69 21.65
N ASN A 61 21.57 -3.74 21.84
CA ASN A 61 20.43 -3.79 22.77
C ASN A 61 19.41 -2.67 22.52
N ILE A 62 19.21 -2.28 21.26
CA ILE A 62 18.23 -1.22 20.90
C ILE A 62 16.82 -1.61 21.37
N GLN A 63 16.47 -2.91 21.33
CA GLN A 63 15.19 -3.43 21.81
C GLN A 63 14.91 -3.15 23.29
N ASP A 64 15.94 -2.87 24.09
CA ASP A 64 15.80 -2.61 25.53
C ASP A 64 15.63 -1.13 25.85
N THR A 65 15.79 -0.25 24.86
CA THR A 65 15.60 1.19 25.02
C THR A 65 14.11 1.52 25.22
N GLU A 66 13.85 2.59 26.00
CA GLU A 66 12.48 3.08 26.24
C GLU A 66 11.82 3.57 24.93
N GLU A 67 12.62 4.17 24.05
CA GLU A 67 12.14 4.61 22.73
C GLU A 67 11.61 3.41 21.88
N TYR A 68 12.37 2.31 21.83
CA TYR A 68 11.94 1.11 21.12
C TYR A 68 10.66 0.53 21.71
N LYS A 69 10.60 0.37 23.03
CA LYS A 69 9.44 -0.17 23.74
C LYS A 69 8.18 0.67 23.52
N GLU A 70 8.32 2.00 23.57
CA GLU A 70 7.22 2.91 23.31
C GLU A 70 6.70 2.79 21.88
N ASN A 71 7.60 2.77 20.87
CA ASN A 71 7.23 2.61 19.47
C ASN A 71 6.54 1.26 19.21
N VAL A 72 7.00 0.17 19.83
CA VAL A 72 6.36 -1.14 19.72
C VAL A 72 4.96 -1.11 20.32
N ARG A 73 4.79 -0.54 21.52
CA ARG A 73 3.49 -0.41 22.18
C ARG A 73 2.50 0.38 21.33
N GLN A 74 2.95 1.48 20.72
CA GLN A 74 2.11 2.27 19.83
C GLN A 74 1.72 1.48 18.59
N ALA A 75 2.66 0.80 17.94
CA ALA A 75 2.38 -0.06 16.79
C ALA A 75 1.40 -1.20 17.12
N GLU A 76 1.52 -1.82 18.30
CA GLU A 76 0.56 -2.84 18.76
C GLU A 76 -0.86 -2.29 18.88
N ASN A 77 -1.02 -1.09 19.48
CA ASN A 77 -2.32 -0.44 19.60
C ASN A 77 -2.91 -0.07 18.23
N ASP A 78 -2.10 0.44 17.32
CA ASP A 78 -2.52 0.81 15.97
C ASP A 78 -3.01 -0.42 15.20
N ILE A 79 -2.25 -1.53 15.26
CA ILE A 79 -2.62 -2.80 14.64
C ILE A 79 -3.93 -3.34 15.24
N LEU A 80 -4.06 -3.34 16.56
CA LEU A 80 -5.29 -3.79 17.24
C LEU A 80 -6.50 -2.96 16.80
N THR A 81 -6.36 -1.64 16.78
CA THR A 81 -7.40 -0.72 16.34
C THR A 81 -7.81 -1.00 14.90
N GLN A 82 -6.83 -1.13 14.00
CA GLN A 82 -7.09 -1.39 12.58
C GLN A 82 -7.80 -2.74 12.37
N LEU A 83 -7.34 -3.80 13.04
CA LEU A 83 -7.95 -5.12 12.91
C LEU A 83 -9.36 -5.15 13.50
N THR A 84 -9.58 -4.46 14.64
CA THR A 84 -10.90 -4.35 15.26
C THR A 84 -11.86 -3.61 14.35
N LEU A 85 -11.43 -2.47 13.79
CA LEU A 85 -12.24 -1.70 12.85
C LEU A 85 -12.61 -2.53 11.60
N ASN A 86 -11.63 -3.22 11.03
CA ASN A 86 -11.88 -4.09 9.88
C ASN A 86 -12.91 -5.19 10.22
N LYS A 87 -12.79 -5.80 11.40
CA LYS A 87 -13.75 -6.84 11.84
C LYS A 87 -15.16 -6.27 12.00
N LEU A 88 -15.30 -5.09 12.63
CA LEU A 88 -16.61 -4.44 12.80
C LEU A 88 -17.22 -4.06 11.44
N LEU A 89 -16.41 -3.57 10.50
CA LEU A 89 -16.90 -3.20 9.16
C LEU A 89 -17.34 -4.42 8.34
N LEU A 90 -16.69 -5.57 8.50
CA LEU A 90 -17.09 -6.81 7.84
C LEU A 90 -18.47 -7.34 8.32
N GLU A 91 -18.90 -6.96 9.51
CA GLU A 91 -20.21 -7.32 10.05
C GLU A 91 -21.34 -6.39 9.54
N VAL A 92 -20.97 -5.25 8.94
CA VAL A 92 -21.93 -4.30 8.36
C VAL A 92 -22.34 -4.78 6.97
N THR A 93 -23.58 -5.18 6.81
CA THR A 93 -24.16 -5.50 5.50
C THR A 93 -25.06 -4.35 5.06
N VAL A 94 -24.78 -3.81 3.88
CA VAL A 94 -25.63 -2.80 3.24
C VAL A 94 -26.47 -3.51 2.17
N THR A 95 -27.79 -3.40 2.27
CA THR A 95 -28.71 -3.96 1.29
C THR A 95 -28.94 -2.97 0.14
N ASP A 96 -29.45 -3.46 -0.99
CA ASP A 96 -29.84 -2.59 -2.11
C ASP A 96 -30.97 -1.60 -1.68
N GLU A 97 -31.81 -2.01 -0.74
CA GLU A 97 -32.86 -1.16 -0.17
C GLU A 97 -32.25 -0.01 0.65
N ASP A 98 -31.22 -0.27 1.46
CA ASP A 98 -30.50 0.76 2.23
C ASP A 98 -29.85 1.75 1.28
N ALA A 99 -29.19 1.27 0.22
CA ALA A 99 -28.57 2.10 -0.79
C ALA A 99 -29.60 2.99 -1.52
N LEU A 100 -30.75 2.43 -1.89
CA LEU A 100 -31.83 3.17 -2.53
C LEU A 100 -32.43 4.24 -1.60
N ASN A 101 -32.64 3.90 -0.33
CA ASN A 101 -33.14 4.83 0.67
C ASN A 101 -32.16 5.99 0.90
N TYR A 102 -30.85 5.68 0.99
CA TYR A 102 -29.83 6.72 1.09
C TYR A 102 -29.83 7.66 -0.12
N TYR A 103 -29.85 7.11 -1.33
CA TYR A 103 -29.94 7.89 -2.56
C TYR A 103 -31.16 8.81 -2.59
N ASN A 104 -32.34 8.28 -2.24
CA ASN A 104 -33.58 9.03 -2.27
C ASN A 104 -33.60 10.19 -1.27
N ASN A 105 -32.96 10.03 -0.12
CA ASN A 105 -32.88 11.04 0.93
C ASN A 105 -31.77 12.07 0.68
N ASN A 106 -30.77 11.74 -0.16
CA ASN A 106 -29.57 12.57 -0.38
C ASN A 106 -29.34 12.89 -1.87
N LYS A 107 -30.40 13.02 -2.68
CA LYS A 107 -30.29 13.24 -4.13
C LYS A 107 -29.41 14.43 -4.51
N GLY A 108 -29.32 15.44 -3.64
CA GLY A 108 -28.45 16.60 -3.86
C GLY A 108 -26.96 16.26 -3.93
N GLU A 109 -26.52 15.22 -3.21
CA GLU A 109 -25.10 14.78 -3.22
C GLU A 109 -24.73 14.09 -4.53
N PHE A 110 -25.72 13.54 -5.24
CA PHE A 110 -25.54 12.78 -6.49
C PHE A 110 -25.83 13.63 -7.74
N THR A 111 -26.15 14.90 -7.59
CA THR A 111 -26.38 15.81 -8.72
C THR A 111 -25.09 16.46 -9.16
N GLN A 112 -24.73 16.26 -10.42
CA GLN A 112 -23.66 17.04 -11.04
C GLN A 112 -24.19 18.42 -11.43
N GLN A 113 -23.37 19.44 -11.27
CA GLN A 113 -23.71 20.76 -11.80
C GLN A 113 -23.86 20.67 -13.32
N PRO A 114 -24.82 21.39 -13.90
CA PRO A 114 -25.01 21.39 -15.33
C PRO A 114 -23.73 21.84 -16.03
N THR A 115 -23.27 21.05 -16.97
CA THR A 115 -22.11 21.36 -17.80
C THR A 115 -22.61 21.82 -19.18
N VAL A 116 -21.93 22.79 -19.73
CA VAL A 116 -22.20 23.27 -21.11
C VAL A 116 -20.99 22.93 -21.98
N SER A 117 -21.26 22.50 -23.21
CA SER A 117 -20.22 22.34 -24.22
C SER A 117 -20.33 23.52 -25.19
N ALA A 118 -19.27 24.28 -25.30
CA ALA A 118 -19.22 25.42 -26.23
C ALA A 118 -18.02 25.23 -27.18
N LYS A 119 -18.24 25.66 -28.43
CA LYS A 119 -17.16 25.81 -29.40
C LYS A 119 -16.99 27.32 -29.65
N HIS A 120 -15.76 27.78 -29.70
CA HIS A 120 -15.47 29.17 -30.08
C HIS A 120 -14.42 29.18 -31.18
N ILE A 121 -14.51 30.20 -32.00
CA ILE A 121 -13.53 30.52 -33.04
C ILE A 121 -13.00 31.91 -32.72
N LEU A 122 -11.71 32.02 -32.60
CA LEU A 122 -11.03 33.32 -32.44
C LEU A 122 -10.62 33.80 -33.81
N VAL A 123 -11.04 35.04 -34.18
CA VAL A 123 -10.68 35.66 -35.44
C VAL A 123 -10.16 37.09 -35.18
N ASP A 124 -9.31 37.59 -36.08
CA ASP A 124 -8.62 38.86 -35.89
C ASP A 124 -9.50 40.08 -36.15
N SER A 125 -10.65 39.91 -36.80
CA SER A 125 -11.60 41.00 -37.04
C SER A 125 -13.05 40.51 -36.95
N LYS A 126 -13.98 41.45 -36.73
CA LYS A 126 -15.42 41.17 -36.66
C LYS A 126 -15.99 40.72 -38.02
N GLU A 127 -15.43 41.24 -39.13
CA GLU A 127 -15.88 40.86 -40.51
C GLU A 127 -15.57 39.40 -40.84
N LEU A 128 -14.64 38.76 -40.14
CA LEU A 128 -14.31 37.31 -40.28
C LEU A 128 -15.17 36.43 -39.39
N CYS A 129 -16.00 37.03 -38.51
CA CYS A 129 -16.85 36.30 -37.57
C CYS A 129 -18.26 36.00 -38.16
N ASP A 130 -18.72 36.77 -39.11
CA ASP A 130 -20.01 36.65 -39.79
C ASP A 130 -19.88 35.77 -41.04
#